data_1c48c376fb5ad234fb7922d7a99bd64b
#
_entry.id   1c48c376fb5ad234fb7922d7a99bd64b
#
_cell.length_a   1.000
_cell.length_b   1.000
_cell.length_c   1.000
_cell.angle_alpha   90.00
_cell.angle_beta   90.00
_cell.angle_gamma   90.00
#
_symmetry.space_group_name_H-M   'P 1'
#
loop_
_entity.id
_entity.type
_entity.pdbx_description
1 polymer ?
#
loop_
_entity_poly.entity_id
_entity_poly.type
_entity_poly.pdbx_seq_one_letter_code
_entity_poly.pdbx_strand_id
1 'polypeptide(L)'
;TGKTTLARTLAASRGAVYLRIDSIEQSLRNNQAMGSEIGSDGYAVANAIALDNLNNGCLVVADCVNPLQESRAAWASTAAKANCRLLNVQVICSDETIHRQRVESRTSDVPGLVPPTWQSVSQHEYEPWQTTPFTIDTARASPQAAQALLAEKVAAYLVE
;
A
#
# COMPACT_ATOMS: atom_id res chain seq x y z
N THR A 1 -5.11 10.01 0.18
CA THR A 1 -6.10 9.07 -0.36
C THR A 1 -6.79 8.18 0.70
N GLY A 2 -6.23 7.98 1.91
CA GLY A 2 -6.80 7.08 2.93
C GLY A 2 -6.35 5.61 2.82
N LYS A 3 -5.41 5.30 1.93
CA LYS A 3 -4.87 3.95 1.70
C LYS A 3 -4.44 3.24 2.99
N THR A 4 -3.61 3.88 3.81
CA THR A 4 -3.08 3.32 5.07
C THR A 4 -4.18 2.99 6.08
N THR A 5 -5.21 3.83 6.19
CA THR A 5 -6.36 3.55 7.06
C THR A 5 -7.08 2.27 6.63
N LEU A 6 -7.36 2.13 5.33
CA LEU A 6 -8.02 0.94 4.78
C LEU A 6 -7.17 -0.32 4.96
N ALA A 7 -5.89 -0.25 4.61
CA ALA A 7 -4.97 -1.39 4.71
C ALA A 7 -4.81 -1.87 6.16
N ARG A 8 -4.64 -0.93 7.10
CA ARG A 8 -4.49 -1.24 8.53
C ARG A 8 -5.77 -1.87 9.12
N THR A 9 -6.93 -1.30 8.80
CA THR A 9 -8.21 -1.85 9.26
C THR A 9 -8.46 -3.25 8.70
N LEU A 10 -8.18 -3.47 7.41
CA LEU A 10 -8.29 -4.79 6.79
C LEU A 10 -7.35 -5.80 7.46
N ALA A 11 -6.09 -5.46 7.65
CA ALA A 11 -5.11 -6.34 8.27
C ALA A 11 -5.54 -6.74 9.69
N ALA A 12 -5.97 -5.77 10.50
CA ALA A 12 -6.44 -6.03 11.86
C ALA A 12 -7.68 -6.92 11.88
N SER A 13 -8.65 -6.69 11.00
CA SER A 13 -9.91 -7.46 10.96
C SER A 13 -9.72 -8.90 10.48
N ARG A 14 -8.66 -9.19 9.74
CA ARG A 14 -8.36 -10.50 9.15
C ARG A 14 -7.22 -11.24 9.86
N GLY A 15 -6.59 -10.66 10.88
CA GLY A 15 -5.38 -11.24 11.48
C GLY A 15 -4.24 -11.37 10.49
N ALA A 16 -4.19 -10.48 9.50
CA ALA A 16 -3.20 -10.51 8.45
C ALA A 16 -1.87 -9.84 8.86
N VAL A 17 -0.78 -10.28 8.27
CA VAL A 17 0.51 -9.58 8.37
C VAL A 17 0.42 -8.26 7.62
N TYR A 18 0.64 -7.17 8.32
CA TYR A 18 0.60 -5.82 7.76
C TYR A 18 2.01 -5.32 7.42
N LEU A 19 2.27 -5.09 6.14
CA LEU A 19 3.55 -4.56 5.66
C LEU A 19 3.36 -3.15 5.12
N ARG A 20 4.01 -2.17 5.73
CA ARG A 20 3.95 -0.77 5.32
C ARG A 20 5.31 -0.33 4.79
N ILE A 21 5.37 0.00 3.50
CA ILE A 21 6.60 0.44 2.84
C ILE A 21 7.18 1.67 3.49
N ASP A 22 6.38 2.70 3.79
CA ASP A 22 6.84 3.93 4.47
C ASP A 22 7.60 3.63 5.78
N SER A 23 7.14 2.63 6.56
CA SER A 23 7.78 2.26 7.84
C SER A 23 9.11 1.54 7.62
N ILE A 24 9.17 0.65 6.63
CA ILE A 24 10.38 -0.08 6.27
C ILE A 24 11.43 0.89 5.75
N GLU A 25 11.09 1.74 4.79
CA GLU A 25 12.00 2.72 4.22
C GLU A 25 12.52 3.71 5.27
N GLN A 26 11.63 4.19 6.16
CA GLN A 26 12.05 5.10 7.23
C GLN A 26 12.99 4.41 8.22
N SER A 27 12.75 3.15 8.53
CA SER A 27 13.66 2.36 9.38
C SER A 27 15.04 2.18 8.74
N LEU A 28 15.09 1.90 7.43
CA LEU A 28 16.34 1.82 6.69
C LEU A 28 17.11 3.16 6.71
N ARG A 29 16.41 4.29 6.51
CA ARG A 29 17.02 5.65 6.61
C ARG A 29 17.58 5.92 8.00
N ASN A 30 16.81 5.62 9.03
CA ASN A 30 17.22 5.91 10.43
C ASN A 30 18.46 5.13 10.86
N ASN A 31 18.66 3.94 10.31
CA ASN A 31 19.81 3.09 10.68
C ASN A 31 21.05 3.34 9.82
N GLN A 32 21.01 4.28 8.88
CA GLN A 32 22.12 4.60 7.95
C GLN A 32 22.72 3.35 7.27
N ALA A 33 21.97 2.24 7.27
CA ALA A 33 22.43 0.97 6.74
C ALA A 33 22.69 1.03 5.23
N MET A 34 22.08 1.99 4.56
CA MET A 34 22.18 2.26 3.13
C MET A 34 22.27 3.77 2.96
N GLY A 35 23.09 4.24 2.04
CA GLY A 35 23.30 5.68 1.79
C GLY A 35 21.99 6.46 1.61
N SER A 36 22.05 7.71 1.21
CA SER A 36 20.89 8.62 1.12
C SER A 36 19.77 8.17 0.18
N GLU A 37 20.04 7.23 -0.72
CA GLU A 37 19.08 6.71 -1.70
C GLU A 37 18.70 5.26 -1.37
N ILE A 38 17.49 5.06 -0.83
CA ILE A 38 16.94 3.72 -0.54
C ILE A 38 16.37 3.07 -1.81
N GLY A 39 16.01 3.86 -2.82
CA GLY A 39 15.51 3.35 -4.09
C GLY A 39 14.38 2.31 -3.91
N SER A 40 14.57 1.12 -4.50
CA SER A 40 13.63 -0.01 -4.41
C SER A 40 13.82 -0.93 -3.21
N ASP A 41 14.80 -0.66 -2.32
CA ASP A 41 15.18 -1.59 -1.25
C ASP A 41 14.06 -1.82 -0.24
N GLY A 42 13.25 -0.79 0.06
CA GLY A 42 12.07 -0.93 0.91
C GLY A 42 11.09 -1.97 0.36
N TYR A 43 10.89 -1.97 -0.95
CA TYR A 43 10.06 -2.98 -1.63
C TYR A 43 10.71 -4.36 -1.63
N ALA A 44 12.02 -4.45 -1.82
CA ALA A 44 12.74 -5.73 -1.78
C ALA A 44 12.62 -6.39 -0.41
N VAL A 45 12.83 -5.64 0.68
CA VAL A 45 12.66 -6.12 2.05
C VAL A 45 11.21 -6.55 2.30
N ALA A 46 10.24 -5.73 1.91
CA ALA A 46 8.82 -6.06 2.10
C ALA A 46 8.41 -7.33 1.34
N ASN A 47 8.88 -7.51 0.11
CA ASN A 47 8.61 -8.70 -0.69
C ASN A 47 9.22 -9.97 -0.08
N ALA A 48 10.43 -9.89 0.47
CA ALA A 48 11.07 -11.01 1.18
C ALA A 48 10.26 -11.42 2.42
N ILE A 49 9.89 -10.45 3.27
CA ILE A 49 9.06 -10.71 4.46
C ILE A 49 7.68 -11.25 4.07
N ALA A 50 7.08 -10.71 3.00
CA ALA A 50 5.80 -11.20 2.49
C ALA A 50 5.89 -12.66 2.07
N LEU A 51 6.92 -13.04 1.31
CA LEU A 51 7.11 -14.41 0.83
C LEU A 51 7.21 -15.40 1.98
N ASP A 52 8.00 -15.10 3.02
CA ASP A 52 8.13 -15.96 4.19
C ASP A 52 6.80 -16.17 4.91
N ASN A 53 6.03 -15.09 5.10
CA ASN A 53 4.74 -15.17 5.78
C ASN A 53 3.67 -15.88 4.93
N LEU A 54 3.65 -15.67 3.62
CA LEU A 54 2.76 -16.38 2.71
C LEU A 54 3.04 -17.89 2.70
N ASN A 55 4.33 -18.29 2.70
CA ASN A 55 4.73 -19.69 2.80
C ASN A 55 4.34 -20.33 4.14
N ASN A 56 4.19 -19.53 5.19
CA ASN A 56 3.66 -19.95 6.49
C ASN A 56 2.11 -19.95 6.56
N GLY A 57 1.43 -19.71 5.44
CA GLY A 57 -0.03 -19.71 5.36
C GLY A 57 -0.70 -18.45 5.88
N CYS A 58 0.05 -17.36 6.10
CA CYS A 58 -0.51 -16.09 6.55
C CYS A 58 -1.11 -15.31 5.37
N LEU A 59 -2.19 -14.58 5.63
CA LEU A 59 -2.64 -13.50 4.75
C LEU A 59 -1.70 -12.30 4.94
N VAL A 60 -1.32 -11.66 3.84
CA VAL A 60 -0.46 -10.46 3.86
C VAL A 60 -1.20 -9.28 3.24
N VAL A 61 -1.15 -8.13 3.91
CA VAL A 61 -1.65 -6.84 3.40
C VAL A 61 -0.47 -5.88 3.24
N ALA A 62 -0.12 -5.55 1.99
CA ALA A 62 0.94 -4.61 1.66
C ALA A 62 0.36 -3.20 1.47
N ASP A 63 0.78 -2.24 2.30
CA ASP A 63 0.45 -0.82 2.23
C ASP A 63 1.58 -0.05 1.55
N CYS A 64 1.41 0.24 0.26
CA CYS A 64 2.40 0.87 -0.59
C CYS A 64 1.75 1.73 -1.68
N VAL A 65 2.52 2.58 -2.33
CA VAL A 65 2.03 3.41 -3.45
C VAL A 65 1.96 2.61 -4.75
N ASN A 66 2.90 1.71 -4.99
CA ASN A 66 3.04 0.91 -6.23
C ASN A 66 2.98 1.77 -7.50
N PRO A 67 3.84 2.80 -7.63
CA PRO A 67 3.72 3.76 -8.71
C PRO A 67 4.12 3.19 -10.06
N LEU A 68 5.07 2.25 -10.08
CA LEU A 68 5.71 1.72 -11.29
C LEU A 68 5.29 0.27 -11.56
N GLN A 69 5.33 -0.14 -12.81
CA GLN A 69 5.10 -1.53 -13.23
C GLN A 69 6.08 -2.50 -12.56
N GLU A 70 7.33 -2.07 -12.35
CA GLU A 70 8.35 -2.86 -11.68
C GLU A 70 7.92 -3.26 -10.26
N SER A 71 7.45 -2.30 -9.45
CA SER A 71 6.98 -2.58 -8.09
C SER A 71 5.77 -3.51 -8.07
N ARG A 72 4.85 -3.35 -9.04
CA ARG A 72 3.67 -4.22 -9.21
C ARG A 72 4.06 -5.63 -9.64
N ALA A 73 5.03 -5.75 -10.56
CA ALA A 73 5.56 -7.03 -11.01
C ALA A 73 6.30 -7.78 -9.89
N ALA A 74 7.00 -7.06 -9.00
CA ALA A 74 7.63 -7.66 -7.84
C ALA A 74 6.61 -8.33 -6.91
N TRP A 75 5.49 -7.67 -6.60
CA TRP A 75 4.40 -8.26 -5.82
C TRP A 75 3.76 -9.46 -6.51
N ALA A 76 3.54 -9.39 -7.83
CA ALA A 76 3.01 -10.50 -8.61
C ALA A 76 3.96 -11.71 -8.59
N SER A 77 5.27 -11.47 -8.71
CA SER A 77 6.30 -12.52 -8.60
C SER A 77 6.31 -13.16 -7.20
N THR A 78 6.18 -12.35 -6.15
CA THR A 78 6.13 -12.84 -4.77
C THR A 78 4.93 -13.73 -4.53
N ALA A 79 3.74 -13.32 -4.99
CA ALA A 79 2.52 -14.13 -4.92
C ALA A 79 2.66 -15.45 -5.70
N ALA A 80 3.23 -15.40 -6.92
CA ALA A 80 3.46 -16.58 -7.73
C ALA A 80 4.43 -17.56 -7.05
N LYS A 81 5.53 -17.08 -6.46
CA LYS A 81 6.49 -17.91 -5.71
C LYS A 81 5.87 -18.60 -4.50
N ALA A 82 4.94 -17.94 -3.83
CA ALA A 82 4.20 -18.49 -2.71
C ALA A 82 2.98 -19.34 -3.14
N ASN A 83 2.76 -19.50 -4.44
CA ASN A 83 1.59 -20.18 -5.01
C ASN A 83 0.27 -19.64 -4.44
N CYS A 84 0.17 -18.32 -4.28
CA CYS A 84 -1.02 -17.66 -3.78
C CYS A 84 -1.55 -16.60 -4.78
N ARG A 85 -2.79 -16.18 -4.58
CA ARG A 85 -3.43 -15.16 -5.40
C ARG A 85 -3.05 -13.76 -4.92
N LEU A 86 -3.02 -12.80 -5.83
CA LEU A 86 -2.78 -11.38 -5.56
C LEU A 86 -4.02 -10.55 -5.91
N LEU A 87 -4.57 -9.84 -4.94
CA LEU A 87 -5.59 -8.82 -5.16
C LEU A 87 -4.94 -7.42 -5.18
N ASN A 88 -4.95 -6.78 -6.34
CA ASN A 88 -4.51 -5.40 -6.48
C ASN A 88 -5.67 -4.45 -6.14
N VAL A 89 -5.45 -3.57 -5.14
CA VAL A 89 -6.40 -2.55 -4.70
C VAL A 89 -5.79 -1.17 -4.91
N GLN A 90 -6.48 -0.33 -5.67
CA GLN A 90 -6.10 1.06 -5.87
C GLN A 90 -7.03 1.98 -5.06
N VAL A 91 -6.44 2.81 -4.20
CA VAL A 91 -7.19 3.80 -3.42
C VAL A 91 -6.91 5.19 -3.96
N ILE A 92 -7.93 5.81 -4.55
CA ILE A 92 -7.84 7.15 -5.12
C ILE A 92 -8.66 8.17 -4.30
N CYS A 93 -8.49 9.43 -4.62
CA CYS A 93 -9.34 10.54 -4.21
C CYS A 93 -9.53 11.41 -5.45
N SER A 94 -10.65 11.24 -6.15
CA SER A 94 -10.90 11.88 -7.44
C SER A 94 -11.17 13.38 -7.33
N ASP A 95 -11.51 13.88 -6.15
CA ASP A 95 -11.63 15.32 -5.86
C ASP A 95 -10.27 15.87 -5.43
N GLU A 96 -9.70 16.73 -6.29
CA GLU A 96 -8.38 17.32 -6.07
C GLU A 96 -8.34 18.22 -4.83
N THR A 97 -9.41 18.98 -4.56
CA THR A 97 -9.50 19.87 -3.41
C THR A 97 -9.46 19.08 -2.10
N ILE A 98 -10.28 18.03 -2.03
CA ILE A 98 -10.29 17.13 -0.87
C ILE A 98 -8.95 16.42 -0.73
N HIS A 99 -8.36 15.97 -1.84
CA HIS A 99 -7.07 15.28 -1.82
C HIS A 99 -5.97 16.19 -1.29
N ARG A 100 -5.87 17.42 -1.81
CA ARG A 100 -4.90 18.43 -1.37
C ARG A 100 -5.06 18.76 0.10
N GLN A 101 -6.27 19.03 0.57
CA GLN A 101 -6.54 19.31 1.98
C GLN A 101 -6.06 18.16 2.88
N ARG A 102 -6.32 16.90 2.50
CA ARG A 102 -5.88 15.72 3.25
C ARG A 102 -4.36 15.54 3.25
N VAL A 103 -3.67 15.90 2.15
CA VAL A 103 -2.21 15.87 2.10
C VAL A 103 -1.60 16.93 3.00
N GLU A 104 -2.10 18.17 2.93
CA GLU A 104 -1.58 19.32 3.68
C GLU A 104 -1.88 19.25 5.20
N SER A 105 -3.00 18.63 5.57
CA SER A 105 -3.37 18.46 7.00
C SER A 105 -2.83 17.18 7.64
N ARG A 106 -2.17 16.32 6.87
CA ARG A 106 -1.69 15.02 7.35
C ARG A 106 -0.53 15.16 8.31
N THR A 107 -0.62 14.49 9.45
CA THR A 107 0.53 14.21 10.33
C THR A 107 1.02 12.79 10.10
N SER A 108 2.35 12.59 10.18
CA SER A 108 2.93 11.24 10.09
C SER A 108 2.81 10.53 11.44
N ASP A 109 2.40 9.29 11.40
CA ASP A 109 2.44 8.34 12.53
C ASP A 109 3.71 7.46 12.51
N VAL A 110 4.60 7.66 11.52
CA VAL A 110 5.91 7.02 11.44
C VAL A 110 6.95 7.99 11.97
N PRO A 111 7.67 7.66 13.07
CA PRO A 111 8.68 8.56 13.65
C PRO A 111 9.78 8.91 12.63
N GLY A 112 10.04 10.20 12.47
CA GLY A 112 11.07 10.71 11.55
C GLY A 112 10.63 10.83 10.09
N LEU A 113 9.47 10.30 9.70
CA LEU A 113 8.95 10.44 8.35
C LEU A 113 8.37 11.84 8.14
N VAL A 114 8.95 12.58 7.21
CA VAL A 114 8.41 13.86 6.73
C VAL A 114 7.27 13.55 5.73
N PRO A 115 6.03 14.01 5.98
CA PRO A 115 4.94 13.83 5.03
C PRO A 115 5.24 14.48 3.68
N PRO A 116 4.80 13.88 2.56
CA PRO A 116 4.96 14.49 1.25
C PRO A 116 4.18 15.80 1.15
N THR A 117 4.72 16.77 0.43
CA THR A 117 4.01 18.00 0.07
C THR A 117 3.00 17.75 -1.04
N TRP A 118 2.00 18.63 -1.19
CA TRP A 118 1.07 18.56 -2.33
C TRP A 118 1.81 18.57 -3.67
N GLN A 119 2.84 19.42 -3.81
CA GLN A 119 3.64 19.48 -5.02
C GLN A 119 4.31 18.14 -5.33
N SER A 120 4.91 17.48 -4.34
CA SER A 120 5.54 16.17 -4.57
C SER A 120 4.54 15.08 -4.92
N VAL A 121 3.33 15.14 -4.36
CA VAL A 121 2.24 14.20 -4.67
C VAL A 121 1.71 14.40 -6.09
N SER A 122 1.51 15.66 -6.51
CA SER A 122 0.97 15.99 -7.85
C SER A 122 1.95 15.73 -8.99
N GLN A 123 3.25 15.79 -8.70
CA GLN A 123 4.34 15.52 -9.67
C GLN A 123 4.87 14.09 -9.59
N HIS A 124 4.32 13.28 -8.68
CA HIS A 124 4.79 11.90 -8.52
C HIS A 124 4.49 11.07 -9.76
N GLU A 125 5.52 10.47 -10.34
CA GLU A 125 5.36 9.56 -11.46
C GLU A 125 4.49 8.37 -11.07
N TYR A 126 3.44 8.11 -11.85
CA TYR A 126 2.52 7.01 -11.62
C TYR A 126 2.11 6.39 -12.94
N GLU A 127 2.68 5.24 -13.24
CA GLU A 127 2.38 4.52 -14.48
C GLU A 127 0.95 3.98 -14.49
N PRO A 128 0.26 4.00 -15.63
CA PRO A 128 -1.04 3.36 -15.78
C PRO A 128 -1.00 1.88 -15.41
N TRP A 129 -2.09 1.35 -14.87
CA TRP A 129 -2.22 -0.08 -14.64
C TRP A 129 -2.45 -0.82 -15.97
N GLN A 130 -1.72 -1.91 -16.19
CA GLN A 130 -1.94 -2.79 -17.36
C GLN A 130 -3.19 -3.65 -17.19
N THR A 131 -3.53 -4.01 -15.95
CA THR A 131 -4.76 -4.74 -15.60
C THR A 131 -5.54 -3.87 -14.61
N THR A 132 -6.85 -3.79 -14.76
CA THR A 132 -7.69 -2.94 -13.91
C THR A 132 -7.67 -3.45 -12.46
N PRO A 133 -7.15 -2.67 -11.49
CA PRO A 133 -7.23 -3.03 -10.09
C PRO A 133 -8.64 -2.82 -9.54
N PHE A 134 -8.94 -3.41 -8.37
CA PHE A 134 -10.12 -3.01 -7.61
C PHE A 134 -9.92 -1.59 -7.07
N THR A 135 -10.72 -0.64 -7.55
CA THR A 135 -10.53 0.78 -7.24
C THR A 135 -11.55 1.27 -6.22
N ILE A 136 -11.07 1.95 -5.18
CA ILE A 136 -11.89 2.63 -4.17
C ILE A 136 -11.61 4.14 -4.26
N ASP A 137 -12.67 4.92 -4.53
CA ASP A 137 -12.59 6.38 -4.56
C ASP A 137 -13.08 6.97 -3.23
N THR A 138 -12.15 7.45 -2.44
CA THR A 138 -12.43 8.03 -1.11
C THR A 138 -12.95 9.47 -1.15
N ALA A 139 -13.06 10.10 -2.32
CA ALA A 139 -13.81 11.33 -2.48
C ALA A 139 -15.32 11.06 -2.52
N ARG A 140 -15.72 9.84 -2.95
CA ARG A 140 -17.12 9.45 -3.13
C ARG A 140 -17.64 8.51 -2.04
N ALA A 141 -16.76 7.89 -1.29
CA ALA A 141 -17.11 6.97 -0.21
C ALA A 141 -16.67 7.52 1.15
N SER A 142 -17.53 7.42 2.16
CA SER A 142 -17.11 7.65 3.55
C SER A 142 -16.06 6.62 3.97
N PRO A 143 -15.26 6.87 5.03
CA PRO A 143 -14.29 5.89 5.52
C PRO A 143 -14.93 4.54 5.83
N GLN A 144 -16.11 4.52 6.43
CA GLN A 144 -16.85 3.30 6.76
C GLN A 144 -17.33 2.56 5.51
N ALA A 145 -17.87 3.30 4.52
CA ALA A 145 -18.29 2.71 3.25
C ALA A 145 -17.10 2.12 2.47
N ALA A 146 -15.97 2.82 2.43
CA ALA A 146 -14.75 2.33 1.79
C ALA A 146 -14.21 1.06 2.46
N GLN A 147 -14.26 0.98 3.80
CA GLN A 147 -13.89 -0.22 4.55
C GLN A 147 -14.83 -1.40 4.25
N ALA A 148 -16.14 -1.15 4.20
CA ALA A 148 -17.13 -2.18 3.87
C ALA A 148 -16.92 -2.74 2.45
N LEU A 149 -16.73 -1.85 1.45
CA LEU A 149 -16.44 -2.25 0.07
C LEU A 149 -15.18 -3.12 -0.03
N LEU A 150 -14.11 -2.73 0.68
CA LEU A 150 -12.88 -3.49 0.69
C LEU A 150 -13.06 -4.86 1.35
N ALA A 151 -13.75 -4.90 2.50
CA ALA A 151 -13.99 -6.14 3.24
C ALA A 151 -14.83 -7.13 2.43
N GLU A 152 -15.87 -6.66 1.74
CA GLU A 152 -16.71 -7.46 0.84
C GLU A 152 -15.90 -8.02 -0.33
N LYS A 153 -15.11 -7.16 -1.01
CA LYS A 153 -14.25 -7.59 -2.13
C LYS A 153 -13.25 -8.66 -1.70
N VAL A 154 -12.60 -8.46 -0.54
CA VAL A 154 -11.63 -9.43 -0.02
C VAL A 154 -12.33 -10.73 0.38
N ALA A 155 -13.51 -10.66 1.01
CA ALA A 155 -14.27 -11.86 1.37
C ALA A 155 -14.63 -12.69 0.14
N ALA A 156 -15.17 -12.07 -0.91
CA ALA A 156 -15.46 -12.74 -2.17
C ALA A 156 -14.19 -13.36 -2.80
N TYR A 157 -13.10 -12.61 -2.80
CA TYR A 157 -11.83 -13.04 -3.39
C TYR A 157 -11.20 -14.24 -2.67
N LEU A 158 -11.39 -14.39 -1.37
CA LEU A 158 -10.86 -15.52 -0.59
C LEU A 158 -11.66 -16.82 -0.75
N VAL A 159 -12.90 -16.76 -1.22
CA VAL A 159 -13.79 -17.92 -1.40
C VAL A 159 -13.67 -18.52 -2.81
N GLU A 160 -13.32 -17.71 -3.83
CA GLU A 160 -13.06 -18.16 -5.20
C GLU A 160 -11.77 -19.00 -5.27
#